data_89b0e9f059e594c048c98b4adbb2077c
#
_entry.id   89b0e9f059e594c048c98b4adbb2077c
#
_cell.length_a   1.000
_cell.length_b   1.000
_cell.length_c   1.000
_cell.angle_alpha   90.00
_cell.angle_beta   90.00
_cell.angle_gamma   90.00
#
_symmetry.space_group_name_H-M   'P 1'
#
loop_
_entity.id
_entity.type
_entity.pdbx_description
1 polymer ?
#
loop_
_entity_poly.entity_id
_entity_poly.type
_entity_poly.pdbx_seq_one_letter_code
_entity_poly.pdbx_strand_id
1 'polypeptide(L)'
;MFGNQFDISGKMVGENTNPVLLYAVETCLQLTLAELNENLREIYVEAYTVPENIELIHKKTAVQLQKIFVPYLPDYSASDFYEMEIGTAAFMRGYMARPCDMYFTLERKLARFLSMSLSVFKVPQEEQEAILSYIENLNIREIANKVMQQLFVTLEMKYEFTLTN
;
A
#
# COMPACT_ATOMS: atom_id res chain seq x y z
N MET A 1 -4.07 -8.76 -9.32
CA MET A 1 -4.76 -7.65 -8.65
C MET A 1 -3.76 -6.68 -7.99
N PHE A 2 -2.86 -7.14 -7.16
CA PHE A 2 -1.86 -6.29 -6.50
C PHE A 2 -0.73 -5.76 -7.43
N GLY A 3 -0.39 -6.46 -8.52
CA GLY A 3 0.65 -6.04 -9.47
C GLY A 3 0.33 -4.82 -10.33
N ASN A 4 -0.96 -4.55 -10.58
CA ASN A 4 -1.39 -3.42 -11.41
C ASN A 4 -1.47 -2.09 -10.64
N GLN A 5 -1.49 -2.12 -9.31
CA GLN A 5 -1.51 -0.90 -8.49
C GLN A 5 -0.15 -0.19 -8.52
N PHE A 6 0.95 -0.94 -8.55
CA PHE A 6 2.30 -0.40 -8.72
C PHE A 6 2.46 0.37 -10.04
N ASP A 7 1.88 -0.16 -11.12
CA ASP A 7 1.94 0.51 -12.44
C ASP A 7 1.14 1.82 -12.49
N ILE A 8 0.02 1.88 -11.78
CA ILE A 8 -0.85 3.07 -11.75
C ILE A 8 -0.23 4.19 -10.91
N SER A 9 0.30 3.86 -9.73
CA SER A 9 0.95 4.84 -8.84
C SER A 9 2.24 5.40 -9.46
N GLY A 10 3.04 4.56 -10.10
CA GLY A 10 4.25 4.99 -10.81
C GLY A 10 3.96 5.96 -11.95
N LYS A 11 2.86 5.77 -12.69
CA LYS A 11 2.43 6.69 -13.75
C LYS A 11 1.89 8.02 -13.22
N MET A 12 1.31 8.04 -12.02
CA MET A 12 0.75 9.25 -11.40
C MET A 12 1.79 10.11 -10.70
N VAL A 13 2.90 9.53 -10.24
CA VAL A 13 3.94 10.21 -9.45
C VAL A 13 5.19 10.56 -10.30
N GLY A 14 5.32 10.01 -11.51
CA GLY A 14 6.42 10.25 -12.45
C GLY A 14 7.50 9.15 -12.44
N GLU A 15 8.12 8.92 -13.60
CA GLU A 15 9.03 7.79 -13.85
C GLU A 15 10.39 7.86 -13.10
N ASN A 16 10.73 9.00 -12.48
CA ASN A 16 11.99 9.24 -11.75
C ASN A 16 11.81 9.31 -10.23
N THR A 17 10.76 8.68 -9.69
CA THR A 17 10.43 8.80 -8.28
C THR A 17 11.31 7.91 -7.42
N ASN A 18 11.74 8.44 -6.26
CA ASN A 18 12.41 7.68 -5.22
C ASN A 18 11.58 6.43 -4.85
N PRO A 19 12.18 5.22 -4.86
CA PRO A 19 11.46 3.99 -4.55
C PRO A 19 10.75 3.99 -3.18
N VAL A 20 11.34 4.64 -2.17
CA VAL A 20 10.73 4.76 -0.84
C VAL A 20 9.48 5.65 -0.88
N LEU A 21 9.51 6.74 -1.64
CA LEU A 21 8.34 7.58 -1.85
C LEU A 21 7.22 6.83 -2.58
N LEU A 22 7.57 6.02 -3.58
CA LEU A 22 6.62 5.18 -4.29
C LEU A 22 5.95 4.16 -3.34
N TYR A 23 6.75 3.49 -2.50
CA TYR A 23 6.24 2.61 -1.45
C TYR A 23 5.25 3.33 -0.53
N ALA A 24 5.59 4.55 -0.08
CA ALA A 24 4.72 5.34 0.78
C ALA A 24 3.39 5.70 0.09
N VAL A 25 3.43 6.15 -1.15
CA VAL A 25 2.21 6.48 -1.92
C VAL A 25 1.33 5.26 -2.08
N GLU A 26 1.89 4.11 -2.42
CA GLU A 26 1.12 2.89 -2.65
C GLU A 26 0.47 2.33 -1.39
N THR A 27 1.21 2.27 -0.30
CA THR A 27 0.67 1.80 0.97
C THR A 27 -0.41 2.73 1.50
N CYS A 28 -0.22 4.04 1.37
CA CYS A 28 -1.24 5.04 1.70
C CYS A 28 -2.46 4.94 0.79
N LEU A 29 -2.27 4.65 -0.48
CA LEU A 29 -3.37 4.45 -1.43
C LEU A 29 -4.20 3.21 -1.05
N GLN A 30 -3.57 2.10 -0.71
CA GLN A 30 -4.27 0.89 -0.25
C GLN A 30 -5.11 1.16 1.00
N LEU A 31 -4.53 1.84 2.00
CA LEU A 31 -5.25 2.21 3.22
C LEU A 31 -6.43 3.15 2.93
N THR A 32 -6.24 4.09 2.01
CA THR A 32 -7.29 5.02 1.60
C THR A 32 -8.42 4.31 0.86
N LEU A 33 -8.11 3.40 -0.05
CA LEU A 33 -9.11 2.58 -0.76
C LEU A 33 -9.95 1.74 0.22
N ALA A 34 -9.31 1.11 1.19
CA ALA A 34 -9.99 0.35 2.23
C ALA A 34 -10.88 1.24 3.12
N GLU A 35 -10.51 2.51 3.31
CA GLU A 35 -11.32 3.46 4.09
C GLU A 35 -12.53 3.98 3.31
N LEU A 36 -12.36 4.29 2.03
CA LEU A 36 -13.41 4.87 1.20
C LEU A 36 -14.47 3.87 0.74
N ASN A 37 -14.18 2.58 0.77
CA ASN A 37 -15.09 1.54 0.29
C ASN A 37 -15.04 0.30 1.19
N GLU A 38 -16.19 0.00 1.82
CA GLU A 38 -16.31 -1.12 2.74
C GLU A 38 -16.07 -2.49 2.07
N ASN A 39 -16.56 -2.68 0.85
CA ASN A 39 -16.35 -3.92 0.11
C ASN A 39 -14.86 -4.15 -0.20
N LEU A 40 -14.14 -3.09 -0.58
CA LEU A 40 -12.69 -3.17 -0.77
C LEU A 40 -11.97 -3.46 0.55
N ARG A 41 -12.42 -2.87 1.65
CA ARG A 41 -11.88 -3.17 2.99
C ARG A 41 -11.99 -4.65 3.31
N GLU A 42 -13.16 -5.23 3.12
CA GLU A 42 -13.39 -6.66 3.37
C GLU A 42 -12.49 -7.54 2.50
N ILE A 43 -12.39 -7.25 1.21
CA ILE A 43 -11.52 -7.97 0.27
C ILE A 43 -10.05 -7.89 0.68
N TYR A 44 -9.56 -6.70 1.02
CA TYR A 44 -8.17 -6.52 1.45
C TYR A 44 -7.88 -7.22 2.79
N VAL A 45 -8.75 -7.07 3.78
CA VAL A 45 -8.58 -7.72 5.09
C VAL A 45 -8.60 -9.24 4.94
N GLU A 46 -9.49 -9.78 4.12
CA GLU A 46 -9.54 -11.22 3.82
C GLU A 46 -8.25 -11.69 3.13
N ALA A 47 -7.76 -10.95 2.14
CA ALA A 47 -6.51 -11.28 1.45
C ALA A 47 -5.31 -11.37 2.42
N TYR A 48 -5.25 -10.49 3.42
CA TYR A 48 -4.23 -10.49 4.47
C TYR A 48 -4.51 -11.46 5.63
N THR A 49 -5.59 -12.23 5.57
CA THR A 49 -6.00 -13.15 6.65
C THR A 49 -5.93 -14.61 6.23
N VAL A 50 -6.34 -14.93 5.00
CA VAL A 50 -6.35 -16.31 4.47
C VAL A 50 -4.90 -16.80 4.29
N PRO A 51 -4.49 -17.94 4.92
CA PRO A 51 -3.10 -18.38 4.96
C PRO A 51 -2.43 -18.51 3.61
N GLU A 52 -3.11 -19.06 2.61
CA GLU A 52 -2.56 -19.24 1.27
C GLU A 52 -2.33 -17.91 0.55
N ASN A 53 -3.23 -16.96 0.74
CA ASN A 53 -3.14 -15.63 0.14
C ASN A 53 -2.04 -14.80 0.80
N ILE A 54 -2.00 -14.79 2.13
CA ILE A 54 -1.00 -13.99 2.86
C ILE A 54 0.42 -14.50 2.62
N GLU A 55 0.63 -15.80 2.50
CA GLU A 55 1.95 -16.36 2.19
C GLU A 55 2.43 -15.93 0.80
N LEU A 56 1.53 -15.91 -0.18
CA LEU A 56 1.85 -15.40 -1.52
C LEU A 56 2.21 -13.91 -1.49
N ILE A 57 1.46 -13.12 -0.72
CA ILE A 57 1.74 -11.70 -0.49
C ILE A 57 3.12 -11.53 0.14
N HIS A 58 3.42 -12.23 1.23
CA HIS A 58 4.72 -12.15 1.90
C HIS A 58 5.88 -12.43 0.96
N LYS A 59 5.81 -13.50 0.17
CA LYS A 59 6.88 -13.86 -0.77
C LYS A 59 7.11 -12.80 -1.85
N LYS A 60 6.04 -12.30 -2.44
CA LYS A 60 6.13 -11.29 -3.51
C LYS A 60 6.58 -9.94 -2.97
N THR A 61 6.02 -9.51 -1.87
CA THR A 61 6.30 -8.20 -1.29
C THR A 61 7.70 -8.15 -0.69
N ALA A 62 8.17 -9.20 -0.04
CA ALA A 62 9.52 -9.26 0.52
C ALA A 62 10.60 -8.98 -0.55
N VAL A 63 10.44 -9.52 -1.74
CA VAL A 63 11.36 -9.26 -2.87
C VAL A 63 11.36 -7.78 -3.26
N GLN A 64 10.19 -7.14 -3.27
CA GLN A 64 10.08 -5.71 -3.58
C GLN A 64 10.68 -4.85 -2.45
N LEU A 65 10.40 -5.19 -1.20
CA LEU A 65 10.95 -4.48 -0.04
C LEU A 65 12.48 -4.54 -0.02
N GLN A 66 13.07 -5.67 -0.35
CA GLN A 66 14.51 -5.80 -0.47
C GLN A 66 15.08 -4.84 -1.52
N LYS A 67 14.46 -4.76 -2.69
CA LYS A 67 14.89 -3.83 -3.74
C LYS A 67 14.81 -2.37 -3.32
N ILE A 68 13.77 -2.01 -2.57
CA ILE A 68 13.51 -0.63 -2.11
C ILE A 68 14.44 -0.24 -0.97
N PHE A 69 14.60 -1.11 0.04
CA PHE A 69 15.22 -0.77 1.32
C PHE A 69 16.62 -1.31 1.53
N VAL A 70 17.17 -2.09 0.60
CA VAL A 70 18.56 -2.55 0.70
C VAL A 70 19.59 -1.43 0.93
N PRO A 71 19.44 -0.21 0.39
CA PRO A 71 20.37 0.88 0.68
C PRO A 71 20.44 1.27 2.17
N TYR A 72 19.38 1.05 2.93
CA TYR A 72 19.31 1.32 4.37
C TYR A 72 19.71 0.10 5.21
N LEU A 73 19.64 -1.09 4.64
CA LEU A 73 19.83 -2.38 5.28
C LEU A 73 20.77 -3.28 4.43
N PRO A 74 22.02 -2.83 4.17
CA PRO A 74 22.89 -3.51 3.21
C PRO A 74 23.31 -4.92 3.65
N ASP A 75 23.30 -5.19 4.96
CA ASP A 75 23.70 -6.48 5.53
C ASP A 75 22.53 -7.48 5.70
N TYR A 76 21.31 -7.06 5.33
CA TYR A 76 20.12 -7.89 5.48
C TYR A 76 19.93 -8.83 4.29
N SER A 77 19.64 -10.10 4.59
CA SER A 77 19.35 -11.15 3.62
C SER A 77 17.91 -11.11 3.14
N ALA A 78 17.60 -11.89 2.10
CA ALA A 78 16.23 -12.09 1.65
C ALA A 78 15.32 -12.65 2.76
N SER A 79 15.87 -13.48 3.65
CA SER A 79 15.15 -14.02 4.80
C SER A 79 14.78 -12.94 5.80
N ASP A 80 15.67 -12.00 6.07
CA ASP A 80 15.39 -10.85 6.94
C ASP A 80 14.25 -9.99 6.39
N PHE A 81 14.25 -9.71 5.09
CA PHE A 81 13.18 -8.96 4.44
C PHE A 81 11.85 -9.71 4.46
N TYR A 82 11.85 -11.03 4.34
CA TYR A 82 10.64 -11.83 4.51
C TYR A 82 10.07 -11.73 5.93
N GLU A 83 10.92 -11.84 6.94
CA GLU A 83 10.51 -11.68 8.35
C GLU A 83 9.96 -10.28 8.64
N MET A 84 10.60 -9.25 8.08
CA MET A 84 10.13 -7.85 8.22
C MET A 84 8.79 -7.64 7.51
N GLU A 85 8.59 -8.28 6.36
CA GLU A 85 7.31 -8.24 5.63
C GLU A 85 6.16 -8.81 6.47
N ILE A 86 6.37 -9.89 7.18
CA ILE A 86 5.34 -10.45 8.08
C ILE A 86 4.86 -9.39 9.07
N GLY A 87 5.78 -8.62 9.65
CA GLY A 87 5.45 -7.54 10.59
C GLY A 87 4.75 -6.36 9.92
N THR A 88 5.28 -5.87 8.80
CA THR A 88 4.70 -4.71 8.12
C THR A 88 3.35 -5.03 7.46
N ALA A 89 3.15 -6.25 6.98
CA ALA A 89 1.84 -6.72 6.52
C ALA A 89 0.82 -6.78 7.66
N ALA A 90 1.23 -7.14 8.87
CA ALA A 90 0.37 -7.09 10.05
C ALA A 90 -0.04 -5.65 10.41
N PHE A 91 0.87 -4.68 10.30
CA PHE A 91 0.51 -3.26 10.42
C PHE A 91 -0.55 -2.86 9.39
N MET A 92 -0.33 -3.20 8.14
CA MET A 92 -1.26 -2.90 7.04
C MET A 92 -2.64 -3.49 7.32
N ARG A 93 -2.72 -4.77 7.64
CA ARG A 93 -3.98 -5.45 7.95
C ARG A 93 -4.69 -4.81 9.15
N GLY A 94 -3.96 -4.53 10.21
CA GLY A 94 -4.53 -3.93 11.42
C GLY A 94 -5.16 -2.56 11.15
N TYR A 95 -4.49 -1.73 10.37
CA TYR A 95 -5.02 -0.41 10.00
C TYR A 95 -6.15 -0.47 8.96
N MET A 96 -6.10 -1.40 8.02
CA MET A 96 -7.22 -1.63 7.08
C MET A 96 -8.49 -2.06 7.78
N ALA A 97 -8.38 -2.97 8.75
CA ALA A 97 -9.50 -3.52 9.47
C ALA A 97 -10.21 -2.52 10.40
N ARG A 98 -9.53 -1.44 10.77
CA ARG A 98 -10.06 -0.43 11.68
C ARG A 98 -10.58 0.79 10.92
N PRO A 99 -11.90 1.01 10.83
CA PRO A 99 -12.46 2.22 10.24
C PRO A 99 -12.00 3.49 10.97
N CYS A 100 -11.83 4.57 10.22
CA CYS A 100 -11.56 5.88 10.79
C CYS A 100 -12.78 6.42 11.53
N ASP A 101 -12.54 7.34 12.45
CA ASP A 101 -13.56 8.11 13.15
C ASP A 101 -13.10 9.58 13.30
N MET A 102 -13.86 10.39 14.03
CA MET A 102 -13.53 11.80 14.22
C MET A 102 -12.22 12.05 14.99
N TYR A 103 -11.75 11.06 15.78
CA TYR A 103 -10.52 11.17 16.57
C TYR A 103 -9.34 10.48 15.89
N PHE A 104 -9.59 9.42 15.16
CA PHE A 104 -8.62 8.67 14.38
C PHE A 104 -8.91 8.84 12.89
N THR A 105 -8.49 9.97 12.36
CA THR A 105 -8.73 10.36 10.96
C THR A 105 -7.86 9.56 9.99
N LEU A 106 -8.20 9.61 8.70
CA LEU A 106 -7.40 8.97 7.66
C LEU A 106 -5.96 9.52 7.64
N GLU A 107 -5.80 10.82 7.77
CA GLU A 107 -4.48 11.48 7.81
C GLU A 107 -3.61 10.94 8.96
N ARG A 108 -4.19 10.77 10.13
CA ARG A 108 -3.49 10.17 11.29
C ARG A 108 -3.16 8.70 11.06
N LYS A 109 -4.07 7.94 10.45
CA LYS A 109 -3.84 6.53 10.10
C LYS A 109 -2.65 6.38 9.15
N LEU A 110 -2.62 7.17 8.07
CA LEU A 110 -1.54 7.15 7.09
C LEU A 110 -0.20 7.54 7.71
N ALA A 111 -0.17 8.61 8.48
CA ALA A 111 1.04 9.08 9.16
C ALA A 111 1.57 8.03 10.14
N ARG A 112 0.71 7.40 10.93
CA ARG A 112 1.11 6.38 11.89
C ARG A 112 1.65 5.13 11.21
N PHE A 113 0.97 4.65 10.18
CA PHE A 113 1.44 3.50 9.39
C PHE A 113 2.81 3.76 8.79
N LEU A 114 3.02 4.91 8.14
CA LEU A 114 4.29 5.25 7.52
C LEU A 114 5.41 5.39 8.55
N SER A 115 5.15 6.08 9.65
CA SER A 115 6.14 6.24 10.72
C SER A 115 6.61 4.89 11.28
N MET A 116 5.71 3.95 11.47
CA MET A 116 6.04 2.61 11.96
C MET A 116 6.78 1.79 10.90
N SER A 117 6.26 1.72 9.67
CA SER A 117 6.85 0.90 8.62
C SER A 117 8.22 1.42 8.16
N LEU A 118 8.37 2.72 7.96
CA LEU A 118 9.66 3.31 7.56
C LEU A 118 10.72 3.17 8.67
N SER A 119 10.31 3.19 9.94
CA SER A 119 11.20 2.93 11.06
C SER A 119 11.70 1.49 11.11
N VAL A 120 10.84 0.52 10.77
CA VAL A 120 11.25 -0.89 10.65
C VAL A 120 12.38 -1.04 9.63
N PHE A 121 12.30 -0.34 8.50
CA PHE A 121 13.32 -0.36 7.45
C PHE A 121 14.48 0.61 7.68
N LYS A 122 14.57 1.20 8.87
CA LYS A 122 15.64 2.12 9.28
C LYS A 122 15.82 3.33 8.35
N VAL A 123 14.75 3.79 7.75
CA VAL A 123 14.77 5.05 7.00
C VAL A 123 15.05 6.20 7.97
N PRO A 124 16.02 7.08 7.70
CA PRO A 124 16.34 8.20 8.57
C PRO A 124 15.15 9.11 8.85
N GLN A 125 15.08 9.65 10.06
CA GLN A 125 13.95 10.49 10.51
C GLN A 125 13.68 11.67 9.57
N GLU A 126 14.73 12.32 9.08
CA GLU A 126 14.62 13.45 8.16
C GLU A 126 13.94 13.04 6.83
N GLU A 127 14.28 11.87 6.30
CA GLU A 127 13.64 11.33 5.10
C GLU A 127 12.18 10.94 5.37
N GLN A 128 11.89 10.35 6.54
CA GLN A 128 10.52 10.04 6.95
C GLN A 128 9.65 11.31 6.99
N GLU A 129 10.16 12.39 7.57
CA GLU A 129 9.46 13.67 7.66
C GLU A 129 9.19 14.27 6.27
N ALA A 130 10.15 14.20 5.37
CA ALA A 130 9.98 14.64 3.98
C ALA A 130 8.90 13.82 3.24
N ILE A 131 8.88 12.51 3.44
CA ILE A 131 7.88 11.61 2.84
C ILE A 131 6.49 11.90 3.41
N LEU A 132 6.36 12.06 4.73
CA LEU A 132 5.10 12.40 5.38
C LEU A 132 4.56 13.74 4.86
N SER A 133 5.41 14.75 4.75
CA SER A 133 5.04 16.06 4.21
C SER A 133 4.55 15.94 2.76
N TYR A 134 5.19 15.12 1.94
CA TYR A 134 4.75 14.87 0.57
C TYR A 134 3.35 14.23 0.53
N ILE A 135 3.10 13.22 1.34
CA ILE A 135 1.79 12.54 1.42
C ILE A 135 0.70 13.50 1.92
N GLU A 136 0.99 14.33 2.91
CA GLU A 136 0.05 15.34 3.42
C GLU A 136 -0.37 16.37 2.36
N ASN A 137 0.54 16.72 1.46
CA ASN A 137 0.27 17.66 0.36
C ASN A 137 -0.29 16.98 -0.89
N LEU A 138 -0.30 15.65 -0.93
CA LEU A 138 -0.88 14.88 -2.02
C LEU A 138 -2.38 14.69 -1.79
N ASN A 139 -3.19 14.95 -2.80
CA ASN A 139 -4.64 14.66 -2.71
C ASN A 139 -4.88 13.16 -2.90
N ILE A 140 -4.52 12.37 -1.89
CA ILE A 140 -4.59 10.89 -1.93
C ILE A 140 -6.03 10.39 -2.12
N ARG A 141 -7.03 11.11 -1.61
CA ARG A 141 -8.46 10.76 -1.78
C ARG A 141 -8.90 10.87 -3.23
N GLU A 142 -8.44 11.89 -3.94
CA GLU A 142 -8.72 12.04 -5.37
C GLU A 142 -8.07 10.93 -6.20
N ILE A 143 -6.83 10.59 -5.89
CA ILE A 143 -6.12 9.47 -6.54
C ILE A 143 -6.86 8.16 -6.28
N ALA A 144 -7.25 7.90 -5.05
CA ALA A 144 -8.02 6.71 -4.68
C ALA A 144 -9.36 6.64 -5.42
N ASN A 145 -10.08 7.75 -5.53
CA ASN A 145 -11.33 7.82 -6.29
C ASN A 145 -11.12 7.51 -7.79
N LYS A 146 -10.07 8.04 -8.40
CA LYS A 146 -9.73 7.72 -9.79
C LYS A 146 -9.39 6.24 -9.99
N VAL A 147 -8.65 5.64 -9.06
CA VAL A 147 -8.34 4.21 -9.09
C VAL A 147 -9.61 3.37 -8.96
N MET A 148 -10.51 3.70 -8.04
CA MET A 148 -11.80 3.02 -7.90
C MET A 148 -12.63 3.10 -9.18
N GLN A 149 -12.73 4.28 -9.78
CA GLN A 149 -13.48 4.47 -11.03
C GLN A 149 -12.91 3.60 -12.16
N GLN A 150 -11.59 3.51 -12.29
CA GLN A 150 -10.94 2.65 -13.29
C GLN A 150 -11.21 1.16 -13.03
N LEU A 151 -11.21 0.73 -11.76
CA LEU A 151 -11.55 -0.64 -11.40
C LEU A 151 -12.99 -0.98 -11.76
N PHE A 152 -13.95 -0.10 -11.51
CA PHE A 152 -15.35 -0.30 -11.86
C PHE A 152 -15.56 -0.36 -13.38
N VAL A 153 -14.95 0.54 -14.15
CA VAL A 153 -15.00 0.52 -15.62
C VAL A 153 -14.44 -0.80 -16.17
N THR A 154 -13.32 -1.28 -15.63
CA THR A 154 -12.72 -2.56 -16.03
C THR A 154 -13.63 -3.75 -15.72
N LEU A 155 -14.32 -3.73 -14.57
CA LEU A 155 -15.29 -4.76 -14.20
C LEU A 155 -16.54 -4.72 -15.10
N GLU A 156 -17.10 -3.55 -15.37
CA GLU A 156 -18.21 -3.38 -16.30
C GLU A 156 -17.88 -3.93 -17.68
N MET A 157 -16.72 -3.59 -18.24
CA MET A 157 -16.25 -4.12 -19.52
C MET A 157 -16.18 -5.65 -19.52
N LYS A 158 -15.74 -6.28 -18.43
CA LYS A 158 -15.73 -7.74 -18.31
C LYS A 158 -17.13 -8.33 -18.29
N TYR A 159 -18.08 -7.69 -17.65
CA TYR A 159 -19.48 -8.15 -17.61
C TYR A 159 -20.17 -7.99 -18.95
N GLU A 160 -19.94 -6.90 -19.67
CA GLU A 160 -20.49 -6.72 -21.04
C GLU A 160 -19.96 -7.77 -22.01
N PHE A 161 -18.69 -8.16 -21.92
CA PHE A 161 -18.11 -9.24 -22.74
C PHE A 161 -18.69 -10.63 -22.44
N THR A 162 -19.19 -10.88 -21.24
CA THR A 162 -19.79 -12.16 -20.87
C THR A 162 -21.28 -12.26 -21.21
N LEU A 163 -21.96 -11.14 -21.44
CA LEU A 163 -23.38 -11.10 -21.78
C LEU A 163 -23.66 -11.11 -23.33
N THR A 164 -22.64 -10.93 -24.14
CA THR A 164 -22.74 -10.92 -25.62
C THR A 164 -22.33 -12.23 -26.28
N ASN A 165 -22.04 -13.28 -25.54
CA ASN A 165 -21.79 -14.66 -25.97
C ASN A 165 -22.90 -15.58 -25.45
#